data_dee9fc2bcb560f4e74e2de2507cc35b9
#
_entry.id   dee9fc2bcb560f4e74e2de2507cc35b9
#
_cell.length_a   1.000
_cell.length_b   1.000
_cell.length_c   1.000
_cell.angle_alpha   90.00
_cell.angle_beta   90.00
_cell.angle_gamma   90.00
#
_symmetry.space_group_name_H-M   'P 1'
#
loop_
_entity.id
_entity.type
_entity.pdbx_description
1 polymer ?
#
loop_
_entity_poly.entity_id
_entity_poly.type
_entity_poly.pdbx_seq_one_letter_code
_entity_poly.pdbx_strand_id
1 'polypeptide(L)'
;MPNTSEITLVMVDDNADEIFLTRRQVRRDGIVNNFVSEKKPENLLATLSHLGKTGIDKSKIMVLLDINMPRSNGFETLKKVRSDREFKDVPVIMLSASDDAADMFEAFDLGASGYIVKPFKADEFFAALTNLPDVKYQLIRQVQ
;
A
#
# COMPACT_ATOMS: atom_id res chain seq x y z
N MET A 1 -5.33 24.93 -5.33
CA MET A 1 -6.17 24.00 -4.55
C MET A 1 -5.59 22.62 -4.57
N PRO A 2 -5.33 22.05 -3.42
CA PRO A 2 -4.94 20.66 -3.42
C PRO A 2 -6.08 19.80 -3.94
N ASN A 3 -5.73 18.82 -4.71
CA ASN A 3 -6.71 17.88 -5.21
C ASN A 3 -7.07 16.91 -4.09
N THR A 4 -8.26 17.06 -3.52
CA THR A 4 -8.71 16.26 -2.39
C THR A 4 -8.98 14.81 -2.78
N SER A 5 -8.99 14.51 -4.06
CA SER A 5 -9.19 13.14 -4.53
C SER A 5 -7.88 12.35 -4.67
N GLU A 6 -6.74 12.99 -4.45
CA GLU A 6 -5.45 12.34 -4.61
C GLU A 6 -5.23 11.28 -3.54
N ILE A 7 -4.73 10.13 -3.97
CA ILE A 7 -4.36 9.07 -3.06
C ILE A 7 -2.84 9.08 -2.89
N THR A 8 -2.41 8.94 -1.65
CA THR A 8 -1.01 8.74 -1.31
C THR A 8 -0.78 7.25 -1.13
N LEU A 9 0.10 6.70 -1.94
CA LEU A 9 0.51 5.30 -1.81
C LEU A 9 1.82 5.25 -1.04
N VAL A 10 1.81 4.53 0.07
CA VAL A 10 3.02 4.29 0.86
C VAL A 10 3.48 2.88 0.59
N MET A 11 4.62 2.74 -0.05
CA MET A 11 5.18 1.42 -0.35
C MET A 11 6.25 1.08 0.67
N VAL A 12 6.09 -0.05 1.34
CA VAL A 12 7.05 -0.56 2.32
C VAL A 12 7.77 -1.75 1.69
N ASP A 13 9.05 -1.56 1.41
CA ASP A 13 9.88 -2.57 0.76
C ASP A 13 11.32 -2.19 1.01
N ASP A 14 12.16 -3.16 1.39
CA ASP A 14 13.57 -2.88 1.64
C ASP A 14 14.42 -2.87 0.37
N ASN A 15 13.85 -3.26 -0.75
CA ASN A 15 14.56 -3.34 -2.03
C ASN A 15 14.33 -2.07 -2.84
N ALA A 16 15.39 -1.29 -3.01
CA ALA A 16 15.30 -0.02 -3.73
C ALA A 16 14.89 -0.19 -5.19
N ASP A 17 15.31 -1.29 -5.82
CA ASP A 17 14.98 -1.55 -7.21
C ASP A 17 13.49 -1.84 -7.39
N GLU A 18 12.91 -2.61 -6.47
CA GLU A 18 11.47 -2.87 -6.51
C GLU A 18 10.67 -1.59 -6.31
N ILE A 19 11.11 -0.74 -5.39
CA ILE A 19 10.47 0.55 -5.16
C ILE A 19 10.53 1.39 -6.42
N PHE A 20 11.69 1.45 -7.05
CA PHE A 20 11.87 2.24 -8.28
C PHE A 20 10.96 1.75 -9.39
N LEU A 21 10.91 0.46 -9.62
CA LEU A 21 10.11 -0.11 -10.69
C LEU A 21 8.62 0.09 -10.43
N THR A 22 8.18 -0.08 -9.20
CA THR A 22 6.78 0.12 -8.86
C THR A 22 6.38 1.57 -9.01
N ARG A 23 7.21 2.50 -8.52
CA ARG A 23 6.95 3.93 -8.68
C ARG A 23 6.82 4.30 -10.15
N ARG A 24 7.73 3.80 -10.97
CA ARG A 24 7.72 4.08 -12.40
C ARG A 24 6.44 3.58 -13.03
N GLN A 25 5.98 2.40 -12.66
CA GLN A 25 4.78 1.82 -13.24
C GLN A 25 3.53 2.59 -12.84
N VAL A 26 3.39 2.93 -11.56
CA VAL A 26 2.18 3.65 -11.11
C VAL A 26 2.14 5.06 -11.70
N ARG A 27 3.29 5.68 -11.92
CA ARG A 27 3.34 6.99 -12.57
C ARG A 27 2.98 6.90 -14.04
N ARG A 28 3.54 5.91 -14.73
CA ARG A 28 3.29 5.74 -16.16
C ARG A 28 1.83 5.49 -16.43
N ASP A 29 1.18 4.73 -15.58
CA ASP A 29 -0.22 4.37 -15.77
C ASP A 29 -1.16 5.38 -15.14
N GLY A 30 -0.65 6.43 -14.52
CA GLY A 30 -1.45 7.50 -13.96
C GLY A 30 -2.36 7.08 -12.83
N ILE A 31 -1.96 6.07 -12.06
CA ILE A 31 -2.82 5.46 -11.07
C ILE A 31 -2.80 6.21 -9.75
N VAL A 32 -1.63 6.70 -9.36
CA VAL A 32 -1.42 7.30 -8.05
C VAL A 32 -0.80 8.65 -8.21
N ASN A 33 -1.26 9.59 -7.41
CA ASN A 33 -0.80 10.97 -7.49
C ASN A 33 0.41 11.21 -6.59
N ASN A 34 0.52 10.48 -5.49
CA ASN A 34 1.54 10.72 -4.50
C ASN A 34 2.13 9.38 -4.06
N PHE A 35 3.45 9.26 -4.14
CA PHE A 35 4.13 8.01 -3.82
C PHE A 35 5.19 8.26 -2.76
N VAL A 36 5.07 7.55 -1.65
CA VAL A 36 6.03 7.62 -0.55
C VAL A 36 6.61 6.24 -0.35
N SER A 37 7.92 6.13 -0.22
CA SER A 37 8.56 4.85 0.02
C SER A 37 9.13 4.80 1.44
N GLU A 38 9.05 3.62 2.04
CA GLU A 38 9.61 3.35 3.34
C GLU A 38 10.35 2.02 3.29
N LYS A 39 11.64 2.03 3.56
CA LYS A 39 12.47 0.82 3.50
C LYS A 39 12.46 0.02 4.78
N LYS A 40 12.05 0.64 5.89
CA LYS A 40 12.04 -0.01 7.20
C LYS A 40 10.61 -0.18 7.68
N PRO A 41 10.12 -1.42 7.73
CA PRO A 41 8.74 -1.65 8.13
C PRO A 41 8.44 -1.15 9.55
N GLU A 42 9.44 -1.14 10.42
CA GLU A 42 9.26 -0.63 11.77
C GLU A 42 8.95 0.87 11.80
N ASN A 43 9.22 1.59 10.72
CA ASN A 43 8.95 3.02 10.63
C ASN A 43 7.59 3.34 10.02
N LEU A 44 6.82 2.34 9.62
CA LEU A 44 5.59 2.59 8.86
C LEU A 44 4.62 3.46 9.64
N LEU A 45 4.34 3.14 10.89
CA LEU A 45 3.38 3.91 11.67
C LEU A 45 3.84 5.35 11.86
N ALA A 46 5.14 5.56 12.06
CA ALA A 46 5.69 6.91 12.16
C ALA A 46 5.53 7.67 10.85
N THR A 47 5.74 6.99 9.73
CA THR A 47 5.56 7.59 8.41
C THR A 47 4.11 8.00 8.19
N LEU A 48 3.16 7.13 8.53
CA LEU A 48 1.74 7.44 8.40
C LEU A 48 1.36 8.64 9.28
N SER A 49 1.86 8.66 10.50
CA SER A 49 1.60 9.77 11.42
C SER A 49 2.16 11.09 10.88
N HIS A 50 3.36 11.04 10.33
CA HIS A 50 3.97 12.22 9.72
C HIS A 50 3.13 12.76 8.56
N LEU A 51 2.64 11.87 7.70
CA LEU A 51 1.79 12.28 6.60
C LEU A 51 0.52 12.98 7.08
N GLY A 52 -0.08 12.45 8.14
CA GLY A 52 -1.25 13.10 8.74
C GLY A 52 -0.95 14.50 9.24
N LYS A 53 0.22 14.68 9.85
CA LYS A 53 0.62 15.99 10.34
C LYS A 53 0.90 17.00 9.25
N THR A 54 1.25 16.53 8.05
CA THR A 54 1.46 17.41 6.91
C THR A 54 0.17 17.74 6.17
N GLY A 55 -0.97 17.29 6.68
CA GLY A 55 -2.26 17.63 6.13
C GLY A 55 -2.88 16.59 5.21
N ILE A 56 -2.26 15.42 5.09
CA ILE A 56 -2.82 14.35 4.26
C ILE A 56 -3.88 13.62 5.06
N ASP A 57 -5.07 13.54 4.50
CA ASP A 57 -6.19 12.83 5.10
C ASP A 57 -5.90 11.34 5.10
N LYS A 58 -5.98 10.69 6.25
CA LYS A 58 -5.70 9.26 6.34
C LYS A 58 -6.64 8.41 5.50
N SER A 59 -7.83 8.92 5.17
CA SER A 59 -8.74 8.21 4.28
C SER A 59 -8.25 8.17 2.84
N LYS A 60 -7.20 8.93 2.54
CA LYS A 60 -6.59 8.99 1.22
C LYS A 60 -5.25 8.25 1.17
N ILE A 61 -4.89 7.55 2.23
CA ILE A 61 -3.63 6.84 2.31
C ILE A 61 -3.88 5.35 2.07
N MET A 62 -3.01 4.74 1.28
CA MET A 62 -2.98 3.30 1.07
C MET A 62 -1.57 2.79 1.26
N VAL A 63 -1.45 1.59 1.77
CA VAL A 63 -0.15 0.96 2.00
C VAL A 63 0.01 -0.23 1.07
N LEU A 64 1.14 -0.30 0.39
CA LEU A 64 1.57 -1.46 -0.36
C LEU A 64 2.73 -2.07 0.41
N LEU A 65 2.55 -3.26 0.94
CA LEU A 65 3.46 -3.84 1.94
C LEU A 65 4.06 -5.14 1.42
N ASP A 66 5.39 -5.13 1.28
CA ASP A 66 6.11 -6.35 0.91
C ASP A 66 6.12 -7.32 2.08
N ILE A 67 5.75 -8.57 1.83
CA ILE A 67 5.74 -9.61 2.85
C ILE A 67 7.16 -10.11 3.13
N ASN A 68 7.96 -10.24 2.10
CA ASN A 68 9.25 -10.93 2.17
C ASN A 68 10.41 -9.96 2.33
N MET A 69 10.62 -9.50 3.55
CA MET A 69 11.76 -8.66 3.88
C MET A 69 12.70 -9.40 4.83
N PRO A 70 14.03 -9.31 4.63
CA PRO A 70 14.98 -10.17 5.37
C PRO A 70 14.90 -10.07 6.88
N ARG A 71 14.61 -8.89 7.42
CA ARG A 71 14.62 -8.68 8.87
C ARG A 71 13.25 -8.53 9.44
N SER A 72 12.23 -8.65 8.62
CA SER A 72 10.88 -8.37 9.08
C SER A 72 9.91 -9.14 8.22
N ASN A 73 8.86 -9.61 8.86
CA ASN A 73 7.78 -10.27 8.20
C ASN A 73 6.66 -9.25 8.00
N GLY A 74 6.19 -9.10 6.76
CA GLY A 74 5.11 -8.18 6.46
C GLY A 74 3.84 -8.46 7.25
N PHE A 75 3.60 -9.73 7.61
CA PHE A 75 2.45 -10.06 8.44
C PHE A 75 2.51 -9.37 9.80
N GLU A 76 3.69 -9.29 10.40
CA GLU A 76 3.86 -8.60 11.68
C GLU A 76 3.56 -7.10 11.54
N THR A 77 4.01 -6.50 10.45
CA THR A 77 3.73 -5.09 10.19
C THR A 77 2.24 -4.87 10.00
N LEU A 78 1.58 -5.76 9.27
CA LEU A 78 0.13 -5.68 9.09
C LEU A 78 -0.59 -5.74 10.42
N LYS A 79 -0.19 -6.65 11.30
CA LYS A 79 -0.78 -6.75 12.64
C LYS A 79 -0.64 -5.45 13.41
N LYS A 80 0.53 -4.81 13.32
CA LYS A 80 0.76 -3.55 14.02
C LYS A 80 -0.15 -2.45 13.49
N VAL A 81 -0.34 -2.37 12.18
CA VAL A 81 -1.25 -1.38 11.60
C VAL A 81 -2.68 -1.63 12.06
N ARG A 82 -3.13 -2.87 12.02
CA ARG A 82 -4.50 -3.21 12.41
C ARG A 82 -4.75 -3.04 13.92
N SER A 83 -3.69 -3.05 14.72
CA SER A 83 -3.80 -2.81 16.15
C SER A 83 -3.66 -1.35 16.54
N ASP A 84 -3.30 -0.50 15.59
CA ASP A 84 -3.11 0.91 15.86
C ASP A 84 -4.45 1.62 15.84
N ARG A 85 -4.70 2.43 16.88
CA ARG A 85 -5.98 3.08 17.05
C ARG A 85 -6.31 4.04 15.91
N GLU A 86 -5.28 4.71 15.42
CA GLU A 86 -5.46 5.73 14.38
C GLU A 86 -5.50 5.14 12.96
N PHE A 87 -4.69 4.12 12.70
CA PHE A 87 -4.47 3.62 11.34
C PHE A 87 -5.03 2.23 11.08
N LYS A 88 -5.81 1.71 12.00
CA LYS A 88 -6.31 0.32 11.88
C LYS A 88 -7.15 0.08 10.63
N ASP A 89 -7.73 1.13 10.06
CA ASP A 89 -8.60 0.99 8.90
C ASP A 89 -7.93 1.38 7.58
N VAL A 90 -6.65 1.76 7.63
CA VAL A 90 -5.91 2.10 6.41
C VAL A 90 -5.82 0.86 5.52
N PRO A 91 -6.17 0.98 4.24
CA PRO A 91 -6.05 -0.15 3.33
C PRO A 91 -4.61 -0.59 3.19
N VAL A 92 -4.37 -1.90 3.32
CA VAL A 92 -3.05 -2.49 3.17
C VAL A 92 -3.15 -3.58 2.13
N ILE A 93 -2.43 -3.41 1.03
CA ILE A 93 -2.34 -4.39 -0.02
C ILE A 93 -0.98 -5.08 0.13
N MET A 94 -1.01 -6.39 0.26
CA MET A 94 0.22 -7.16 0.41
C MET A 94 0.84 -7.43 -0.96
N LEU A 95 2.16 -7.41 -1.00
CA LEU A 95 2.92 -7.69 -2.22
C LEU A 95 3.91 -8.80 -1.89
N SER A 96 3.87 -9.91 -2.64
CA SER A 96 4.67 -11.08 -2.31
C SER A 96 5.07 -11.85 -3.55
N ALA A 97 6.24 -12.50 -3.49
CA ALA A 97 6.64 -13.46 -4.51
C ALA A 97 5.85 -14.75 -4.43
N SER A 98 5.15 -14.99 -3.33
CA SER A 98 4.42 -16.23 -3.11
C SER A 98 3.01 -16.17 -3.71
N ASP A 99 2.66 -17.18 -4.50
CA ASP A 99 1.29 -17.39 -4.96
C ASP A 99 0.60 -18.49 -4.15
N ASP A 100 1.16 -18.87 -3.01
CA ASP A 100 0.64 -19.91 -2.14
C ASP A 100 -0.67 -19.45 -1.50
N ALA A 101 -1.68 -20.29 -1.63
CA ALA A 101 -3.00 -19.99 -1.05
C ALA A 101 -2.93 -19.82 0.46
N ALA A 102 -2.04 -20.53 1.15
CA ALA A 102 -1.90 -20.40 2.59
C ALA A 102 -1.44 -19.00 2.99
N ASP A 103 -0.50 -18.43 2.23
CA ASP A 103 -0.02 -17.07 2.50
C ASP A 103 -1.10 -16.04 2.24
N MET A 104 -1.85 -16.23 1.16
CA MET A 104 -2.96 -15.32 0.85
C MET A 104 -4.03 -15.39 1.93
N PHE A 105 -4.36 -16.60 2.37
CA PHE A 105 -5.36 -16.77 3.41
C PHE A 105 -4.93 -16.11 4.70
N GLU A 106 -3.67 -16.30 5.08
CA GLU A 106 -3.13 -15.67 6.30
C GLU A 106 -3.19 -14.15 6.20
N ALA A 107 -2.83 -13.60 5.05
CA ALA A 107 -2.86 -12.16 4.85
C ALA A 107 -4.27 -11.61 5.07
N PHE A 108 -5.27 -12.20 4.43
CA PHE A 108 -6.64 -11.72 4.58
C PHE A 108 -7.19 -11.97 5.98
N ASP A 109 -6.81 -13.07 6.61
CA ASP A 109 -7.20 -13.36 7.98
C ASP A 109 -6.66 -12.31 8.95
N LEU A 110 -5.48 -11.76 8.67
CA LEU A 110 -4.87 -10.71 9.49
C LEU A 110 -5.36 -9.31 9.11
N GLY A 111 -6.24 -9.20 8.14
CA GLY A 111 -6.86 -7.93 7.81
C GLY A 111 -6.29 -7.23 6.59
N ALA A 112 -5.59 -7.95 5.70
CA ALA A 112 -5.14 -7.35 4.45
C ALA A 112 -6.34 -6.97 3.60
N SER A 113 -6.21 -5.85 2.87
CA SER A 113 -7.25 -5.37 1.97
C SER A 113 -7.13 -5.98 0.58
N GLY A 114 -5.94 -6.45 0.23
CA GLY A 114 -5.69 -7.07 -1.06
C GLY A 114 -4.36 -7.79 -1.04
N TYR A 115 -4.08 -8.53 -2.12
CA TYR A 115 -2.87 -9.31 -2.25
C TYR A 115 -2.46 -9.33 -3.72
N ILE A 116 -1.22 -8.97 -3.99
CA ILE A 116 -0.67 -8.98 -5.34
C ILE A 116 0.58 -9.85 -5.35
N VAL A 117 0.62 -10.79 -6.28
CA VAL A 117 1.81 -11.62 -6.48
C VAL A 117 2.78 -10.86 -7.37
N LYS A 118 4.03 -10.78 -6.95
CA LYS A 118 5.08 -10.12 -7.73
C LYS A 118 5.26 -10.80 -9.08
N PRO A 119 5.60 -10.07 -10.13
CA PRO A 119 5.92 -8.64 -10.14
C PRO A 119 4.66 -7.78 -10.02
N PHE A 120 4.83 -6.57 -9.48
CA PHE A 120 3.73 -5.63 -9.34
C PHE A 120 3.12 -5.35 -10.71
N LYS A 121 1.79 -5.39 -10.78
CA LYS A 121 1.06 -5.06 -11.99
C LYS A 121 -0.01 -4.03 -11.66
N ALA A 122 0.00 -2.95 -12.42
CA ALA A 122 -0.89 -1.84 -12.17
C ALA A 122 -2.36 -2.23 -12.31
N ASP A 123 -2.69 -3.10 -13.27
CA ASP A 123 -4.06 -3.53 -13.47
C ASP A 123 -4.57 -4.38 -12.30
N GLU A 124 -3.71 -5.22 -11.72
CA GLU A 124 -4.07 -6.01 -10.53
C GLU A 124 -4.25 -5.09 -9.32
N PHE A 125 -3.38 -4.10 -9.19
CA PHE A 125 -3.50 -3.11 -8.13
C PHE A 125 -4.83 -2.36 -8.26
N PHE A 126 -5.17 -1.94 -9.45
CA PHE A 126 -6.41 -1.24 -9.72
C PHE A 126 -7.62 -2.11 -9.39
N ALA A 127 -7.57 -3.39 -9.76
CA ALA A 127 -8.64 -4.33 -9.45
C ALA A 127 -8.80 -4.50 -7.93
N ALA A 128 -7.70 -4.57 -7.21
CA ALA A 128 -7.74 -4.66 -5.75
C ALA A 128 -8.41 -3.43 -5.14
N LEU A 129 -8.14 -2.25 -5.69
CA LEU A 129 -8.73 -1.02 -5.21
C LEU A 129 -10.24 -0.99 -5.39
N THR A 130 -10.73 -1.52 -6.50
CA THR A 130 -12.18 -1.48 -6.76
C THR A 130 -12.98 -2.34 -5.81
N ASN A 131 -12.31 -3.22 -5.07
CA ASN A 131 -12.96 -4.08 -4.09
C ASN A 131 -12.92 -3.52 -2.68
N LEU A 132 -12.44 -2.28 -2.51
CA LEU A 132 -12.34 -1.66 -1.19
C LEU A 132 -13.58 -0.78 -0.97
N PRO A 133 -14.47 -1.17 -0.03
CA PRO A 133 -15.74 -0.46 0.12
C PRO A 133 -15.61 0.92 0.72
N ASP A 134 -14.58 1.16 1.53
CA ASP A 134 -14.48 2.40 2.28
C ASP A 134 -13.46 3.38 1.70
N VAL A 135 -12.77 3.00 0.64
CA VAL A 135 -11.82 3.90 0.03
C VAL A 135 -12.52 4.71 -1.03
N LYS A 136 -12.72 5.96 -0.71
CA LYS A 136 -13.19 6.90 -1.72
C LYS A 136 -11.97 7.33 -2.51
N TYR A 137 -11.46 6.40 -3.26
CA TYR A 137 -10.34 6.70 -4.11
C TYR A 137 -10.87 7.33 -5.38
N GLN A 138 -10.15 8.28 -5.80
CA GLN A 138 -10.29 8.73 -7.16
C GLN A 138 -8.92 8.62 -7.74
N LEU A 139 -8.65 7.43 -8.20
CA LEU A 139 -7.44 7.21 -8.95
C LEU A 139 -7.62 7.94 -10.24
N ILE A 140 -6.76 8.88 -10.48
CA ILE A 140 -6.78 9.59 -11.73
C ILE A 140 -6.01 8.76 -12.72
N ARG A 141 -6.74 7.93 -13.41
CA ARG A 141 -6.16 7.21 -14.51
C ARG A 141 -6.18 8.15 -15.69
N GLN A 142 -5.00 8.52 -16.14
CA GLN A 142 -4.93 9.34 -17.33
C GLN A 142 -5.31 8.52 -18.53
N VAL A 143 -6.40 8.88 -19.14
CA VAL A 143 -6.89 8.21 -20.33
C VAL A 143 -6.31 8.91 -21.52
N GLN A 144 -5.72 8.17 -22.37
CA GLN A 144 -5.16 8.70 -23.61
C GLN A 144 -6.20 8.76 -24.71
#